data_e7d8155544ecdf6e25e2f77e730a15a0
#
_entry.id   e7d8155544ecdf6e25e2f77e730a15a0
#
_cell.length_a   1.000
_cell.length_b   1.000
_cell.length_c   1.000
_cell.angle_alpha   90.00
_cell.angle_beta   90.00
_cell.angle_gamma   90.00
#
_symmetry.space_group_name_H-M   'P 1'
#
loop_
_entity.id
_entity.type
_entity.pdbx_description
1 polymer ?
#
loop_
_entity_poly.entity_id
_entity_poly.type
_entity_poly.pdbx_seq_one_letter_code
_entity_poly.pdbx_strand_id
1 'polypeptide(L)'
;TTTEPPTEAPTEAPTEDKTEYTAKIKLGSTASSSGDNVTIDGSTVKITGSGVYHISGSASQGQIIVSIGTNAATEDKIKLVLDGITLSNSNGPAIFIDRAKRCTLELVDGTVSTLKDGGSDLVNDGAVFSNDTLRIKGNGTLNITSGNAHGIASHDDFILESGNVNITSVK
;
A
#
# COMPACT_ATOMS: atom_id res chain seq x y z
N THR A 1 -57.13 30.82 10.44
CA THR A 1 -56.22 30.22 9.44
C THR A 1 -54.89 29.94 10.14
N THR A 2 -54.73 28.66 10.51
CA THR A 2 -53.50 28.16 11.15
C THR A 2 -52.55 27.71 10.07
N THR A 3 -51.41 28.36 9.95
CA THR A 3 -50.37 28.00 9.02
C THR A 3 -49.44 26.97 9.66
N GLU A 4 -49.41 25.76 9.14
CA GLU A 4 -48.54 24.67 9.54
C GLU A 4 -47.11 24.99 9.06
N PRO A 5 -46.05 24.75 9.87
CA PRO A 5 -44.68 24.97 9.43
C PRO A 5 -44.23 23.90 8.46
N PRO A 6 -43.33 24.18 7.50
CA PRO A 6 -42.87 23.21 6.51
C PRO A 6 -42.06 22.09 7.18
N THR A 7 -42.45 20.86 6.90
CA THR A 7 -41.69 19.65 7.26
C THR A 7 -40.36 19.63 6.54
N GLU A 8 -39.26 19.74 7.28
CA GLU A 8 -37.93 19.52 6.71
C GLU A 8 -37.81 18.07 6.22
N ALA A 9 -37.36 17.92 4.98
CA ALA A 9 -37.03 16.61 4.40
C ALA A 9 -35.88 15.96 5.16
N PRO A 10 -35.86 14.63 5.33
CA PRO A 10 -34.73 13.96 5.97
C PRO A 10 -33.45 14.21 5.18
N THR A 11 -32.45 14.79 5.84
CA THR A 11 -31.09 14.86 5.29
C THR A 11 -30.58 13.43 5.17
N GLU A 12 -30.43 12.93 3.94
CA GLU A 12 -29.76 11.66 3.69
C GLU A 12 -28.36 11.73 4.27
N ALA A 13 -28.03 10.75 5.12
CA ALA A 13 -26.68 10.56 5.61
C ALA A 13 -25.75 10.34 4.42
N PRO A 14 -24.48 10.83 4.47
CA PRO A 14 -23.53 10.59 3.40
C PRO A 14 -23.41 9.09 3.14
N THR A 15 -23.64 8.67 1.91
CA THR A 15 -23.38 7.30 1.47
C THR A 15 -21.90 7.06 1.64
N GLU A 16 -21.51 6.24 2.64
CA GLU A 16 -20.14 5.76 2.74
C GLU A 16 -19.83 5.04 1.42
N ASP A 17 -18.85 5.54 0.70
CA ASP A 17 -18.29 4.89 -0.48
C ASP A 17 -17.69 3.55 -0.01
N LYS A 18 -18.49 2.47 -0.13
CA LYS A 18 -18.03 1.12 0.21
C LYS A 18 -17.07 0.66 -0.86
N THR A 19 -15.83 1.12 -0.77
CA THR A 19 -14.76 0.53 -1.53
C THR A 19 -14.69 -0.96 -1.16
N GLU A 20 -15.03 -1.82 -2.11
CA GLU A 20 -14.95 -3.26 -1.92
C GLU A 20 -13.49 -3.68 -2.02
N TYR A 21 -12.94 -4.15 -0.90
CA TYR A 21 -11.58 -4.65 -0.84
C TYR A 21 -11.54 -6.14 -1.15
N THR A 22 -10.58 -6.55 -1.98
CA THR A 22 -10.26 -7.97 -2.21
C THR A 22 -9.81 -8.64 -0.93
N ALA A 23 -9.01 -7.93 -0.13
CA ALA A 23 -8.66 -8.33 1.22
C ALA A 23 -8.36 -7.12 2.11
N LYS A 24 -8.53 -7.32 3.42
CA LYS A 24 -8.06 -6.40 4.47
C LYS A 24 -6.91 -7.08 5.20
N ILE A 25 -5.78 -6.38 5.29
CA ILE A 25 -4.53 -6.87 5.87
C ILE A 25 -4.18 -6.00 7.08
N LYS A 26 -3.87 -6.65 8.19
CA LYS A 26 -3.35 -5.99 9.38
C LYS A 26 -1.92 -6.45 9.63
N LEU A 27 -0.99 -5.50 9.56
CA LEU A 27 0.42 -5.73 9.88
C LEU A 27 0.60 -5.93 11.39
N GLY A 28 1.58 -6.73 11.77
CA GLY A 28 1.93 -7.04 13.15
C GLY A 28 3.19 -7.89 13.23
N SER A 29 3.61 -8.31 14.41
CA SER A 29 4.65 -9.34 14.59
C SER A 29 4.26 -10.66 13.91
N THR A 30 2.96 -10.91 13.85
CA THR A 30 2.30 -11.86 12.95
C THR A 30 1.21 -11.06 12.25
N ALA A 31 1.26 -11.00 10.94
CA ALA A 31 0.24 -10.34 10.14
C ALA A 31 -1.04 -11.18 10.09
N SER A 32 -2.15 -10.55 9.75
CA SER A 32 -3.41 -11.24 9.51
C SER A 32 -4.11 -10.67 8.29
N SER A 33 -4.92 -11.47 7.63
CA SER A 33 -5.73 -11.02 6.50
C SER A 33 -7.13 -11.61 6.54
N SER A 34 -8.08 -10.87 5.97
CA SER A 34 -9.41 -11.37 5.62
C SER A 34 -9.66 -11.08 4.14
N GLY A 35 -10.11 -12.07 3.38
CA GLY A 35 -10.31 -11.99 1.93
C GLY A 35 -9.35 -12.88 1.16
N ASP A 36 -9.30 -12.67 -0.16
CA ASP A 36 -8.65 -13.57 -1.10
C ASP A 36 -7.26 -13.11 -1.54
N ASN A 37 -6.51 -14.01 -2.16
CA ASN A 37 -5.21 -13.76 -2.81
C ASN A 37 -4.11 -13.26 -1.87
N VAL A 38 -4.19 -13.55 -0.57
CA VAL A 38 -3.19 -13.19 0.43
C VAL A 38 -2.69 -14.42 1.15
N THR A 39 -1.39 -14.57 1.23
CA THR A 39 -0.72 -15.58 2.06
C THR A 39 0.11 -14.87 3.13
N ILE A 40 0.02 -15.35 4.35
CA ILE A 40 0.76 -14.82 5.50
C ILE A 40 1.79 -15.83 5.96
N ASP A 41 3.02 -15.36 6.15
CA ASP A 41 4.10 -16.10 6.81
C ASP A 41 4.76 -15.19 7.86
N GLY A 42 4.36 -15.37 9.11
CA GLY A 42 4.75 -14.48 10.20
C GLY A 42 4.33 -13.02 9.94
N SER A 43 5.30 -12.15 9.82
CA SER A 43 5.10 -10.72 9.47
C SER A 43 5.22 -10.44 7.96
N THR A 44 5.44 -11.47 7.14
CA THR A 44 5.50 -11.34 5.68
C THR A 44 4.12 -11.56 5.08
N VAL A 45 3.70 -10.63 4.24
CA VAL A 45 2.44 -10.65 3.50
C VAL A 45 2.75 -10.85 2.02
N LYS A 46 2.23 -11.91 1.40
CA LYS A 46 2.34 -12.15 -0.03
C LYS A 46 0.98 -12.01 -0.70
N ILE A 47 0.89 -11.10 -1.68
CA ILE A 47 -0.28 -10.85 -2.50
C ILE A 47 -0.07 -11.50 -3.86
N THR A 48 -1.01 -12.38 -4.26
CA THR A 48 -0.86 -13.27 -5.41
C THR A 48 -1.90 -13.09 -6.51
N GLY A 49 -2.79 -12.12 -6.37
CA GLY A 49 -3.83 -11.82 -7.35
C GLY A 49 -4.11 -10.33 -7.49
N SER A 50 -4.76 -9.97 -8.60
CA SER A 50 -5.23 -8.61 -8.86
C SER A 50 -6.28 -8.18 -7.85
N GLY A 51 -6.38 -6.90 -7.59
CA GLY A 51 -7.41 -6.37 -6.70
C GLY A 51 -7.00 -5.15 -5.89
N VAL A 52 -7.83 -4.84 -4.90
CA VAL A 52 -7.65 -3.72 -3.97
C VAL A 52 -7.47 -4.28 -2.56
N TYR A 53 -6.36 -3.95 -1.94
CA TYR A 53 -5.95 -4.45 -0.64
C TYR A 53 -5.82 -3.30 0.35
N HIS A 54 -6.64 -3.31 1.39
CA HIS A 54 -6.54 -2.37 2.49
C HIS A 54 -5.50 -2.85 3.49
N ILE A 55 -4.53 -2.01 3.79
CA ILE A 55 -3.41 -2.36 4.67
C ILE A 55 -3.34 -1.38 5.83
N SER A 56 -3.33 -1.90 7.05
CA SER A 56 -3.25 -1.15 8.29
C SER A 56 -2.29 -1.79 9.29
N GLY A 57 -1.99 -1.10 10.39
CA GLY A 57 -1.16 -1.63 11.45
C GLY A 57 0.34 -1.41 11.27
N SER A 58 1.14 -2.11 12.08
CA SER A 58 2.59 -1.90 12.11
C SER A 58 3.37 -3.18 12.34
N ALA A 59 4.52 -3.31 11.67
CA ALA A 59 5.50 -4.36 11.90
C ALA A 59 6.92 -3.77 11.91
N SER A 60 7.67 -4.04 12.97
CA SER A 60 9.06 -3.62 13.10
C SER A 60 10.04 -4.47 12.29
N GLN A 61 9.58 -5.63 11.85
CA GLN A 61 10.29 -6.53 10.94
C GLN A 61 9.23 -7.29 10.14
N GLY A 62 9.12 -6.99 8.83
CA GLY A 62 8.15 -7.60 7.94
C GLY A 62 8.27 -7.10 6.51
N GLN A 63 7.52 -7.69 5.61
CA GLN A 63 7.58 -7.35 4.20
C GLN A 63 6.20 -7.53 3.54
N ILE A 64 5.87 -6.66 2.61
CA ILE A 64 4.77 -6.88 1.67
C ILE A 64 5.37 -7.24 0.32
N ILE A 65 5.02 -8.42 -0.19
CA ILE A 65 5.44 -8.92 -1.50
C ILE A 65 4.22 -8.99 -2.41
N VAL A 66 4.31 -8.38 -3.59
CA VAL A 66 3.33 -8.50 -4.64
C VAL A 66 3.92 -9.37 -5.75
N SER A 67 3.34 -10.53 -5.99
CA SER A 67 3.81 -11.47 -7.01
C SER A 67 2.63 -12.18 -7.65
N ILE A 68 2.06 -11.58 -8.69
CA ILE A 68 1.00 -12.22 -9.49
C ILE A 68 1.66 -13.27 -10.40
N GLY A 69 1.03 -14.45 -10.51
CA GLY A 69 1.57 -15.62 -11.20
C GLY A 69 2.09 -15.40 -12.63
N THR A 70 2.57 -16.45 -13.25
CA THR A 70 3.35 -16.43 -14.50
C THR A 70 2.65 -15.92 -15.75
N ASN A 71 1.33 -15.78 -15.72
CA ASN A 71 0.51 -15.25 -16.82
C ASN A 71 -0.08 -13.90 -16.42
N ALA A 72 0.79 -12.91 -16.13
CA ALA A 72 0.33 -11.54 -15.96
C ALA A 72 -0.39 -11.10 -17.24
N ALA A 73 -1.71 -11.22 -17.24
CA ALA A 73 -2.55 -10.65 -18.26
C ALA A 73 -2.40 -9.13 -18.22
N THR A 74 -2.69 -8.46 -19.30
CA THR A 74 -2.61 -7.00 -19.44
C THR A 74 -3.42 -6.23 -18.40
N GLU A 75 -4.23 -6.93 -17.59
CA GLU A 75 -5.14 -6.39 -16.59
C GLU A 75 -4.68 -6.56 -15.14
N ASP A 76 -3.51 -7.16 -14.89
CA ASP A 76 -3.02 -7.46 -13.54
C ASP A 76 -2.57 -6.19 -12.81
N LYS A 77 -3.57 -5.43 -12.37
CA LYS A 77 -3.41 -4.20 -11.59
C LYS A 77 -3.70 -4.47 -10.13
N ILE A 78 -2.80 -4.03 -9.29
CA ILE A 78 -2.93 -4.10 -7.84
C ILE A 78 -2.98 -2.70 -7.27
N LYS A 79 -3.84 -2.52 -6.29
CA LYS A 79 -3.90 -1.31 -5.49
C LYS A 79 -3.69 -1.69 -4.02
N LEU A 80 -2.64 -1.15 -3.42
CA LEU A 80 -2.37 -1.21 -1.99
C LEU A 80 -2.83 0.10 -1.36
N VAL A 81 -3.90 0.04 -0.58
CA VAL A 81 -4.43 1.20 0.15
C VAL A 81 -3.74 1.25 1.50
N LEU A 82 -2.79 2.18 1.66
CA LEU A 82 -1.96 2.33 2.84
C LEU A 82 -2.66 3.23 3.86
N ASP A 83 -3.21 2.63 4.90
CA ASP A 83 -3.95 3.31 5.96
C ASP A 83 -3.07 3.50 7.20
N GLY A 84 -2.16 4.47 7.12
CA GLY A 84 -1.28 4.86 8.23
C GLY A 84 -0.36 3.74 8.72
N ILE A 85 0.19 2.94 7.80
CA ILE A 85 1.04 1.81 8.16
C ILE A 85 2.43 2.23 8.64
N THR A 86 3.05 1.40 9.49
CA THR A 86 4.48 1.46 9.79
C THR A 86 5.09 0.10 9.51
N LEU A 87 6.01 0.03 8.55
CA LEU A 87 6.63 -1.23 8.15
C LEU A 87 8.13 -1.06 7.98
N SER A 88 8.89 -1.90 8.69
CA SER A 88 10.33 -1.97 8.55
C SER A 88 10.76 -3.38 8.15
N ASN A 89 11.80 -3.47 7.32
CA ASN A 89 12.45 -4.72 6.96
C ASN A 89 13.96 -4.53 6.94
N SER A 90 14.68 -5.16 7.86
CA SER A 90 16.14 -5.04 7.95
C SER A 90 16.89 -5.84 6.87
N ASN A 91 16.20 -6.67 6.11
CA ASN A 91 16.83 -7.62 5.18
C ASN A 91 16.54 -7.29 3.70
N GLY A 92 15.86 -6.18 3.42
CA GLY A 92 15.51 -5.78 2.04
C GLY A 92 14.34 -4.79 2.01
N PRO A 93 13.65 -4.67 0.88
CA PRO A 93 12.51 -3.78 0.73
C PRO A 93 11.43 -4.01 1.77
N ALA A 94 10.82 -2.94 2.29
CA ALA A 94 9.59 -3.03 3.07
C ALA A 94 8.40 -3.44 2.16
N ILE A 95 8.35 -2.89 0.93
CA ILE A 95 7.40 -3.29 -0.11
C ILE A 95 8.17 -3.72 -1.34
N PHE A 96 7.97 -4.96 -1.76
CA PHE A 96 8.58 -5.55 -2.95
C PHE A 96 7.52 -5.95 -3.97
N ILE A 97 7.50 -5.30 -5.11
CA ILE A 97 6.67 -5.67 -6.26
C ILE A 97 7.53 -6.52 -7.20
N ASP A 98 7.44 -7.85 -7.01
CA ASP A 98 8.15 -8.83 -7.83
C ASP A 98 7.53 -8.94 -9.22
N ARG A 99 6.18 -8.97 -9.29
CA ARG A 99 5.45 -9.07 -10.55
C ARG A 99 4.04 -8.53 -10.45
N ALA A 100 3.74 -7.54 -11.30
CA ALA A 100 2.40 -7.01 -11.55
C ALA A 100 2.44 -6.20 -12.84
N LYS A 101 1.34 -6.04 -13.56
CA LYS A 101 1.30 -5.09 -14.68
C LYS A 101 1.49 -3.65 -14.18
N ARG A 102 0.91 -3.35 -13.03
CA ARG A 102 1.09 -2.08 -12.30
C ARG A 102 0.68 -2.25 -10.85
N CYS A 103 1.49 -1.77 -9.94
CA CYS A 103 1.14 -1.62 -8.54
C CYS A 103 0.91 -0.14 -8.20
N THR A 104 -0.24 0.16 -7.61
CA THR A 104 -0.57 1.50 -7.12
C THR A 104 -0.55 1.50 -5.59
N LEU A 105 0.26 2.36 -4.99
CA LEU A 105 0.18 2.70 -3.58
C LEU A 105 -0.78 3.89 -3.44
N GLU A 106 -1.93 3.67 -2.81
CA GLU A 106 -2.90 4.71 -2.52
C GLU A 106 -2.76 5.15 -1.06
N LEU A 107 -2.42 6.41 -0.85
CA LEU A 107 -2.21 6.98 0.47
C LEU A 107 -3.54 7.50 1.00
N VAL A 108 -4.04 6.89 2.08
CA VAL A 108 -5.32 7.29 2.69
C VAL A 108 -5.23 8.72 3.21
N ASP A 109 -6.25 9.50 2.91
CA ASP A 109 -6.32 10.91 3.30
C ASP A 109 -6.14 11.10 4.82
N GLY A 110 -5.36 12.11 5.20
CA GLY A 110 -5.09 12.45 6.59
C GLY A 110 -4.19 11.45 7.34
N THR A 111 -3.74 10.37 6.70
CA THR A 111 -2.85 9.38 7.34
C THR A 111 -1.37 9.60 7.00
N VAL A 112 -0.51 9.07 7.85
CA VAL A 112 0.96 9.05 7.64
C VAL A 112 1.42 7.60 7.66
N SER A 113 1.91 7.13 6.52
CA SER A 113 2.54 5.81 6.40
C SER A 113 4.06 5.96 6.46
N THR A 114 4.74 5.02 7.11
CA THR A 114 6.19 5.02 7.28
C THR A 114 6.77 3.68 6.82
N LEU A 115 7.74 3.73 5.92
CA LEU A 115 8.45 2.56 5.41
C LEU A 115 9.95 2.71 5.68
N LYS A 116 10.58 1.60 6.06
CA LYS A 116 12.02 1.56 6.29
C LYS A 116 12.60 0.25 5.78
N ASP A 117 13.70 0.32 5.05
CA ASP A 117 14.51 -0.85 4.71
C ASP A 117 15.75 -0.96 5.60
N GLY A 118 16.38 -2.15 5.54
CA GLY A 118 17.71 -2.38 6.10
C GLY A 118 18.73 -2.56 4.97
N GLY A 119 19.92 -2.13 5.12
CA GLY A 119 20.92 -2.02 4.09
C GLY A 119 21.60 -3.33 3.61
N SER A 120 20.91 -4.45 3.48
CA SER A 120 21.57 -5.75 3.16
C SER A 120 21.25 -6.33 1.77
N ASP A 121 20.16 -5.91 1.13
CA ASP A 121 19.83 -6.38 -0.22
C ASP A 121 20.49 -5.51 -1.27
N LEU A 122 21.46 -6.08 -2.01
CA LEU A 122 22.20 -5.39 -3.06
C LEU A 122 21.55 -5.50 -4.44
N VAL A 123 20.48 -6.29 -4.55
CA VAL A 123 19.74 -6.50 -5.80
C VAL A 123 18.47 -5.68 -5.82
N ASN A 124 17.70 -5.72 -4.71
CA ASN A 124 16.47 -4.97 -4.54
C ASN A 124 16.73 -3.83 -3.56
N ASP A 125 17.44 -2.81 -4.00
CA ASP A 125 18.12 -1.83 -3.16
C ASP A 125 17.27 -0.60 -2.79
N GLY A 126 15.95 -0.76 -2.77
CA GLY A 126 15.00 0.30 -2.37
C GLY A 126 14.08 -0.12 -1.23
N ALA A 127 13.67 0.82 -0.38
CA ALA A 127 12.67 0.55 0.64
C ALA A 127 11.30 0.18 0.03
N VAL A 128 10.97 0.77 -1.11
CA VAL A 128 9.96 0.31 -2.06
C VAL A 128 10.68 -0.05 -3.35
N PHE A 129 10.64 -1.31 -3.71
CA PHE A 129 11.28 -1.80 -4.92
C PHE A 129 10.26 -2.46 -5.85
N SER A 130 10.27 -2.11 -7.13
CA SER A 130 9.36 -2.65 -8.12
C SER A 130 10.08 -3.09 -9.39
N ASN A 131 9.77 -4.30 -9.86
CA ASN A 131 10.18 -4.77 -11.18
C ASN A 131 9.27 -4.24 -12.29
N ASP A 132 8.07 -3.78 -11.94
CA ASP A 132 7.04 -3.33 -12.87
C ASP A 132 6.59 -1.90 -12.55
N THR A 133 5.68 -1.33 -13.34
CA THR A 133 5.19 0.04 -13.16
C THR A 133 4.69 0.28 -11.73
N LEU A 134 5.30 1.24 -11.04
CA LEU A 134 4.90 1.70 -9.72
C LEU A 134 4.20 3.05 -9.81
N ARG A 135 3.04 3.16 -9.18
CA ARG A 135 2.28 4.42 -9.09
C ARG A 135 2.00 4.76 -7.63
N ILE A 136 2.14 6.02 -7.28
CA ILE A 136 1.73 6.56 -5.97
C ILE A 136 0.68 7.63 -6.18
N LYS A 137 -0.41 7.57 -5.41
CA LYS A 137 -1.49 8.57 -5.41
C LYS A 137 -2.17 8.68 -4.05
N GLY A 138 -3.12 9.60 -3.94
CA GLY A 138 -3.88 9.87 -2.71
C GLY A 138 -3.47 11.18 -2.07
N ASN A 139 -4.04 11.52 -0.90
CA ASN A 139 -3.76 12.78 -0.20
C ASN A 139 -3.05 12.57 1.15
N GLY A 140 -2.69 11.32 1.47
CA GLY A 140 -1.90 11.00 2.66
C GLY A 140 -0.43 11.35 2.52
N THR A 141 0.33 11.00 3.55
CA THR A 141 1.80 11.18 3.59
C THR A 141 2.49 9.83 3.64
N LEU A 142 3.56 9.66 2.86
CA LEU A 142 4.44 8.51 2.88
C LEU A 142 5.86 8.96 3.23
N ASN A 143 6.33 8.54 4.41
CA ASN A 143 7.69 8.76 4.85
C ASN A 143 8.51 7.48 4.59
N ILE A 144 9.62 7.62 3.89
CA ILE A 144 10.52 6.51 3.57
C ILE A 144 11.90 6.81 4.11
N THR A 145 12.46 5.84 4.84
CA THR A 145 13.87 5.88 5.27
C THR A 145 14.57 4.68 4.66
N SER A 146 15.53 4.93 3.77
CA SER A 146 16.36 3.87 3.21
C SER A 146 17.73 3.82 3.91
N GLY A 147 18.05 2.65 4.42
CA GLY A 147 19.37 2.33 4.97
C GLY A 147 20.31 1.70 3.95
N ASN A 148 19.80 1.32 2.78
CA ASN A 148 20.58 0.64 1.74
C ASN A 148 21.05 1.60 0.64
N ALA A 149 20.20 1.96 -0.29
CA ALA A 149 20.53 2.85 -1.40
C ALA A 149 19.41 3.81 -1.73
N HIS A 150 18.28 3.31 -2.19
CA HIS A 150 17.17 4.11 -2.71
C HIS A 150 15.96 4.07 -1.78
N GLY A 151 15.24 5.18 -1.64
CA GLY A 151 13.93 5.17 -1.00
C GLY A 151 12.91 4.42 -1.86
N ILE A 152 12.89 4.72 -3.15
CA ILE A 152 12.03 4.07 -4.16
C ILE A 152 12.90 3.73 -5.37
N ALA A 153 12.79 2.50 -5.86
CA ALA A 153 13.37 2.06 -7.12
C ALA A 153 12.32 1.31 -7.95
N SER A 154 12.31 1.55 -9.25
CA SER A 154 11.46 0.85 -10.21
C SER A 154 12.26 0.52 -11.47
N HIS A 155 12.17 -0.71 -11.95
CA HIS A 155 12.78 -1.13 -13.22
C HIS A 155 11.95 -0.74 -14.43
N ASP A 156 10.66 -0.44 -14.24
CA ASP A 156 9.77 0.09 -15.26
C ASP A 156 9.39 1.54 -14.87
N ASP A 157 8.23 2.02 -15.26
CA ASP A 157 7.79 3.39 -14.97
C ASP A 157 7.56 3.64 -13.47
N PHE A 158 7.95 4.83 -13.02
CA PHE A 158 7.55 5.38 -11.72
C PHE A 158 6.67 6.62 -11.94
N ILE A 159 5.46 6.60 -11.37
CA ILE A 159 4.46 7.66 -11.50
C ILE A 159 4.08 8.19 -10.13
N LEU A 160 4.46 9.40 -9.80
CA LEU A 160 3.93 10.13 -8.64
C LEU A 160 2.79 11.03 -9.12
N GLU A 161 1.55 10.60 -8.89
CA GLU A 161 0.36 11.34 -9.32
C GLU A 161 -0.05 12.40 -8.29
N SER A 162 -0.04 12.02 -7.02
CA SER A 162 -0.39 12.91 -5.90
C SER A 162 0.12 12.34 -4.57
N GLY A 163 -0.06 13.08 -3.48
CA GLY A 163 0.37 12.73 -2.15
C GLY A 163 1.67 13.42 -1.74
N ASN A 164 1.99 13.33 -0.45
CA ASN A 164 3.24 13.83 0.09
C ASN A 164 4.21 12.66 0.29
N VAL A 165 5.31 12.63 -0.46
CA VAL A 165 6.32 11.60 -0.35
C VAL A 165 7.63 12.21 0.14
N ASN A 166 8.07 11.83 1.32
CA ASN A 166 9.30 12.28 1.94
C ASN A 166 10.29 11.11 2.00
N ILE A 167 11.45 11.27 1.39
CA ILE A 167 12.47 10.23 1.33
C ILE A 167 13.73 10.71 2.03
N THR A 168 14.22 9.91 2.97
CA THR A 168 15.56 10.05 3.57
C THR A 168 16.35 8.82 3.19
N SER A 169 17.43 9.00 2.44
CA SER A 169 18.35 7.95 2.05
C SER A 169 19.73 8.21 2.63
N VAL A 170 20.45 7.13 2.95
CA VAL A 170 21.85 7.22 3.46
C VAL A 170 22.90 7.27 2.35
N LYS A 171 22.48 7.14 1.09
CA LYS A 171 23.33 7.24 -0.10
C LYS A 171 22.72 8.13 -1.16
#